data_675de3316ee98786ebe953dff1fcb139
#
_entry.id   675de3316ee98786ebe953dff1fcb139
#
_cell.length_a   1.000
_cell.length_b   1.000
_cell.length_c   1.000
_cell.angle_alpha   90.00
_cell.angle_beta   90.00
_cell.angle_gamma   90.00
#
_symmetry.space_group_name_H-M   'P 1'
#
loop_
_entity.id
_entity.type
_entity.pdbx_description
1 polymer ?
#
loop_
_entity_poly.entity_id
_entity_poly.type
_entity_poly.pdbx_seq_one_letter_code
_entity_poly.pdbx_strand_id
1 'polypeptide(L)'
;MTSIAILGGTGQQGRGLAQRFAAAGIHVTVGSRDPQRARETVASWGHHRELVEVASNTAAVEHSALTVLAIPFSSAEAILGELRDHFKNGSTVIDVTVPVTFTGGKMVMLEVPEGSATEHVRARLPGHVQLAAAFKTVPAHLLGSSGEPLDCDEFVCADSD
;
A
#
# COMPACT_ATOMS: atom_id res chain seq x y z
N MET A 1 -19.34 -4.46 -3.39
CA MET A 1 -18.10 -4.64 -4.18
C MET A 1 -16.92 -4.49 -3.25
N THR A 2 -15.95 -5.37 -3.35
CA THR A 2 -14.72 -5.27 -2.53
C THR A 2 -13.86 -4.17 -3.13
N SER A 3 -13.61 -3.10 -2.38
CA SER A 3 -12.67 -2.04 -2.75
C SER A 3 -11.40 -2.19 -1.93
N ILE A 4 -10.25 -2.01 -2.58
CA ILE A 4 -8.94 -2.01 -1.94
C ILE A 4 -8.44 -0.57 -1.86
N ALA A 5 -8.12 -0.10 -0.66
CA ALA A 5 -7.40 1.16 -0.50
C ALA A 5 -5.90 0.94 -0.71
N ILE A 6 -5.23 1.85 -1.41
CA ILE A 6 -3.76 1.84 -1.54
C ILE A 6 -3.23 3.20 -1.09
N LEU A 7 -2.64 3.25 0.10
CA LEU A 7 -1.94 4.42 0.59
C LEU A 7 -0.57 4.52 -0.09
N GLY A 8 -0.26 5.68 -0.64
CA GLY A 8 0.92 5.84 -1.49
C GLY A 8 0.75 5.30 -2.91
N GLY A 9 -0.49 5.15 -3.39
CA GLY A 9 -0.83 4.59 -4.69
C GLY A 9 -0.30 5.36 -5.91
N THR A 10 0.18 6.58 -5.74
CA THR A 10 0.86 7.35 -6.82
C THR A 10 2.35 7.07 -6.92
N GLY A 11 2.94 6.40 -5.93
CA GLY A 11 4.33 5.93 -5.96
C GLY A 11 4.50 4.72 -6.89
N GLN A 12 5.73 4.37 -7.23
CA GLN A 12 6.02 3.31 -8.20
C GLN A 12 5.41 1.95 -7.81
N GLN A 13 5.60 1.51 -6.56
CA GLN A 13 5.02 0.27 -6.04
C GLN A 13 3.49 0.33 -6.00
N GLY A 14 2.94 1.37 -5.36
CA GLY A 14 1.49 1.50 -5.21
C GLY A 14 0.76 1.67 -6.52
N ARG A 15 1.31 2.41 -7.48
CA ARG A 15 0.77 2.54 -8.85
C ARG A 15 0.72 1.18 -9.54
N GLY A 16 1.80 0.42 -9.48
CA GLY A 16 1.86 -0.89 -10.12
C GLY A 16 0.81 -1.85 -9.55
N LEU A 17 0.66 -1.90 -8.22
CA LEU A 17 -0.38 -2.68 -7.56
C LEU A 17 -1.79 -2.20 -7.94
N ALA A 18 -2.04 -0.88 -7.93
CA ALA A 18 -3.32 -0.31 -8.30
C ALA A 18 -3.74 -0.70 -9.73
N GLN A 19 -2.84 -0.58 -10.68
CA GLN A 19 -3.10 -0.94 -12.07
C GLN A 19 -3.36 -2.43 -12.26
N ARG A 20 -2.64 -3.30 -11.54
CA ARG A 20 -2.84 -4.76 -11.62
C ARG A 20 -4.14 -5.20 -10.97
N PHE A 21 -4.50 -4.63 -9.82
CA PHE A 21 -5.79 -4.90 -9.20
C PHE A 21 -6.96 -4.42 -10.09
N ALA A 22 -6.84 -3.23 -10.67
CA ALA A 22 -7.84 -2.73 -11.62
C ALA A 22 -7.93 -3.62 -12.87
N ALA A 23 -6.81 -4.08 -13.42
CA ALA A 23 -6.79 -5.03 -14.55
C ALA A 23 -7.45 -6.38 -14.20
N ALA A 24 -7.41 -6.78 -12.93
CA ALA A 24 -8.13 -7.96 -12.42
C ALA A 24 -9.62 -7.68 -12.10
N GLY A 25 -10.14 -6.49 -12.44
CA GLY A 25 -11.54 -6.12 -12.21
C GLY A 25 -11.85 -5.68 -10.77
N ILE A 26 -10.83 -5.38 -9.97
CA ILE A 26 -10.99 -4.96 -8.58
C ILE A 26 -11.02 -3.44 -8.51
N HIS A 27 -12.02 -2.88 -7.80
CA HIS A 27 -12.07 -1.46 -7.50
C HIS A 27 -10.94 -1.05 -6.54
N VAL A 28 -10.23 0.01 -6.88
CA VAL A 28 -9.10 0.54 -6.11
C VAL A 28 -9.37 1.97 -5.72
N THR A 29 -9.14 2.30 -4.47
CA THR A 29 -9.12 3.68 -3.98
C THR A 29 -7.69 4.09 -3.64
N VAL A 30 -7.10 4.95 -4.42
CA VAL A 30 -5.79 5.55 -4.15
C VAL A 30 -5.94 6.59 -3.05
N GLY A 31 -5.40 6.30 -1.88
CA GLY A 31 -5.30 7.26 -0.78
C GLY A 31 -4.14 8.23 -0.99
N SER A 32 -4.37 9.51 -0.74
CA SER A 32 -3.36 10.56 -0.89
C SER A 32 -3.51 11.65 0.15
N ARG A 33 -2.40 12.29 0.53
CA ARG A 33 -2.39 13.53 1.31
C ARG A 33 -2.85 14.74 0.48
N ASP A 34 -2.65 14.67 -0.84
CA ASP A 34 -3.11 15.64 -1.82
C ASP A 34 -3.95 14.92 -2.89
N PRO A 35 -5.26 14.78 -2.67
CA PRO A 35 -6.13 14.07 -3.61
C PRO A 35 -6.25 14.74 -4.98
N GLN A 36 -6.08 16.06 -5.06
CA GLN A 36 -6.17 16.77 -6.33
C GLN A 36 -4.99 16.39 -7.24
N ARG A 37 -3.78 16.50 -6.75
CA ARG A 37 -2.56 16.09 -7.46
C ARG A 37 -2.58 14.60 -7.80
N ALA A 38 -3.11 13.77 -6.91
CA ALA A 38 -3.24 12.34 -7.15
C ALA A 38 -4.22 12.03 -8.29
N ARG A 39 -5.35 12.76 -8.41
CA ARG A 39 -6.28 12.62 -9.55
C ARG A 39 -5.63 12.97 -10.88
N GLU A 40 -4.83 14.02 -10.94
CA GLU A 40 -4.07 14.39 -12.14
C GLU A 40 -3.10 13.26 -12.54
N THR A 41 -2.43 12.68 -11.56
CA THR A 41 -1.54 11.52 -11.79
C THR A 41 -2.31 10.30 -12.29
N VAL A 42 -3.41 9.93 -11.64
CA VAL A 42 -4.25 8.78 -12.04
C VAL A 42 -4.90 9.02 -13.40
N ALA A 43 -5.29 10.25 -13.73
CA ALA A 43 -5.85 10.59 -15.03
C ALA A 43 -4.87 10.32 -16.20
N SER A 44 -3.57 10.33 -15.93
CA SER A 44 -2.52 9.98 -16.91
C SER A 44 -2.29 8.47 -17.06
N TRP A 45 -2.93 7.64 -16.22
CA TRP A 45 -2.82 6.19 -16.33
C TRP A 45 -3.62 5.70 -17.54
N GLY A 46 -3.15 4.65 -18.17
CA GLY A 46 -3.78 4.08 -19.36
C GLY A 46 -5.05 3.28 -19.04
N HIS A 47 -5.03 2.00 -19.42
CA HIS A 47 -6.18 1.09 -19.26
C HIS A 47 -6.60 0.88 -17.79
N HIS A 48 -7.90 0.54 -17.60
CA HIS A 48 -8.53 0.19 -16.31
C HIS A 48 -8.58 1.31 -15.26
N ARG A 49 -8.29 2.56 -15.64
CA ARG A 49 -8.38 3.71 -14.74
C ARG A 49 -9.80 3.97 -14.22
N GLU A 50 -10.81 3.49 -14.93
CA GLU A 50 -12.24 3.58 -14.56
C GLU A 50 -12.56 2.81 -13.27
N LEU A 51 -11.72 1.85 -12.88
CA LEU A 51 -11.80 1.13 -11.62
C LEU A 51 -10.93 1.76 -10.51
N VAL A 52 -10.28 2.89 -10.79
CA VAL A 52 -9.39 3.57 -9.83
C VAL A 52 -9.97 4.90 -9.43
N GLU A 53 -10.33 5.03 -8.17
CA GLU A 53 -10.77 6.26 -7.54
C GLU A 53 -9.65 6.89 -6.71
N VAL A 54 -9.77 8.18 -6.39
CA VAL A 54 -8.82 8.90 -5.55
C VAL A 54 -9.56 9.58 -4.41
N ALA A 55 -9.07 9.37 -3.19
CA ALA A 55 -9.59 9.97 -1.98
C ALA A 55 -8.47 10.48 -1.06
N SER A 56 -8.82 11.16 0.04
CA SER A 56 -7.86 11.35 1.13
C SER A 56 -7.49 10.01 1.76
N ASN A 57 -6.34 9.92 2.43
CA ASN A 57 -5.95 8.70 3.14
C ASN A 57 -7.04 8.24 4.11
N THR A 58 -7.62 9.17 4.87
CA THR A 58 -8.70 8.91 5.83
C THR A 58 -9.92 8.30 5.14
N ALA A 59 -10.44 8.95 4.09
CA ALA A 59 -11.60 8.44 3.38
C ALA A 59 -11.33 7.10 2.70
N ALA A 60 -10.12 6.87 2.17
CA ALA A 60 -9.75 5.59 1.59
C ALA A 60 -9.80 4.45 2.60
N VAL A 61 -9.27 4.67 3.82
CA VAL A 61 -9.27 3.68 4.90
C VAL A 61 -10.68 3.44 5.44
N GLU A 62 -11.45 4.50 5.67
CA GLU A 62 -12.83 4.41 6.19
C GLU A 62 -13.78 3.65 5.27
N HIS A 63 -13.54 3.62 3.97
CA HIS A 63 -14.42 2.98 3.00
C HIS A 63 -13.93 1.60 2.52
N SER A 64 -12.76 1.15 2.97
CA SER A 64 -12.17 -0.12 2.54
C SER A 64 -12.05 -1.13 3.68
N ALA A 65 -12.25 -2.40 3.39
CA ALA A 65 -11.95 -3.50 4.30
C ALA A 65 -10.50 -3.97 4.19
N LEU A 66 -9.82 -3.66 3.08
CA LEU A 66 -8.44 -4.01 2.82
C LEU A 66 -7.65 -2.77 2.44
N THR A 67 -6.55 -2.51 3.14
CA THR A 67 -5.67 -1.35 2.89
C THR A 67 -4.25 -1.83 2.63
N VAL A 68 -3.70 -1.47 1.49
CA VAL A 68 -2.29 -1.70 1.14
C VAL A 68 -1.46 -0.49 1.54
N LEU A 69 -0.45 -0.69 2.35
CA LEU A 69 0.45 0.35 2.86
C LEU A 69 1.69 0.45 1.96
N ALA A 70 1.54 1.11 0.79
CA ALA A 70 2.61 1.28 -0.21
C ALA A 70 3.33 2.63 -0.07
N ILE A 71 3.75 2.95 1.16
CA ILE A 71 4.42 4.19 1.54
C ILE A 71 5.89 3.93 1.90
N PRO A 72 6.77 4.94 1.92
CA PRO A 72 8.09 4.80 2.50
C PRO A 72 8.01 4.38 3.97
N PHE A 73 8.87 3.44 4.39
CA PHE A 73 8.92 2.98 5.78
C PHE A 73 9.05 4.12 6.79
N SER A 74 9.89 5.12 6.48
CA SER A 74 10.08 6.31 7.31
C SER A 74 8.82 7.18 7.52
N SER A 75 7.79 6.98 6.70
CA SER A 75 6.51 7.70 6.82
C SER A 75 5.43 6.90 7.54
N ALA A 76 5.69 5.62 7.83
CA ALA A 76 4.69 4.70 8.36
C ALA A 76 4.14 5.17 9.72
N GLU A 77 5.02 5.56 10.64
CA GLU A 77 4.62 6.01 11.99
C GLU A 77 3.66 7.20 11.96
N ALA A 78 4.00 8.24 11.22
CA ALA A 78 3.18 9.44 11.13
C ALA A 78 1.82 9.14 10.49
N ILE A 79 1.82 8.42 9.36
CA ILE A 79 0.58 8.09 8.62
C ILE A 79 -0.32 7.16 9.43
N LEU A 80 0.22 6.14 10.06
CA LEU A 80 -0.56 5.22 10.89
C LEU A 80 -1.09 5.91 12.15
N GLY A 81 -0.33 6.85 12.73
CA GLY A 81 -0.77 7.68 13.85
C GLY A 81 -1.99 8.53 13.47
N GLU A 82 -1.95 9.19 12.31
CA GLU A 82 -3.07 9.99 11.79
C GLU A 82 -4.32 9.15 11.48
N LEU A 83 -4.14 7.90 11.03
CA LEU A 83 -5.23 7.04 10.57
C LEU A 83 -5.75 6.07 11.63
N ARG A 84 -5.17 6.06 12.83
CA ARG A 84 -5.42 5.04 13.85
C ARG A 84 -6.88 4.79 14.14
N ASP A 85 -7.66 5.86 14.27
CA ASP A 85 -9.07 5.81 14.65
C ASP A 85 -10.03 5.68 13.45
N HIS A 86 -9.47 5.59 12.24
CA HIS A 86 -10.23 5.53 10.99
C HIS A 86 -10.30 4.12 10.39
N PHE A 87 -9.53 3.16 10.91
CA PHE A 87 -9.60 1.79 10.47
C PHE A 87 -10.88 1.11 10.94
N LYS A 88 -11.57 0.42 10.04
CA LYS A 88 -12.76 -0.37 10.38
C LYS A 88 -12.41 -1.55 11.28
N ASN A 89 -13.36 -1.93 12.12
CA ASN A 89 -13.25 -3.18 12.85
C ASN A 89 -13.17 -4.37 11.91
N GLY A 90 -12.17 -5.22 12.10
CA GLY A 90 -11.93 -6.39 11.28
C GLY A 90 -11.36 -6.07 9.88
N SER A 91 -10.93 -4.83 9.62
CA SER A 91 -10.19 -4.52 8.40
C SER A 91 -8.79 -5.12 8.44
N THR A 92 -8.22 -5.32 7.26
CA THR A 92 -6.87 -5.86 7.09
C THR A 92 -5.95 -4.82 6.46
N VAL A 93 -4.75 -4.67 7.01
CA VAL A 93 -3.66 -3.91 6.39
C VAL A 93 -2.67 -4.89 5.77
N ILE A 94 -2.30 -4.65 4.52
CA ILE A 94 -1.18 -5.34 3.85
C ILE A 94 0.01 -4.39 3.88
N ASP A 95 1.03 -4.76 4.64
CA ASP A 95 2.28 -4.02 4.73
C ASP A 95 3.24 -4.44 3.61
N VAL A 96 3.57 -3.49 2.73
CA VAL A 96 4.58 -3.66 1.67
C VAL A 96 5.85 -2.86 1.95
N THR A 97 5.95 -2.21 3.12
CA THR A 97 7.10 -1.36 3.45
C THR A 97 8.37 -2.17 3.66
N VAL A 98 9.50 -1.60 3.23
CA VAL A 98 10.83 -2.17 3.45
C VAL A 98 11.67 -1.14 4.20
N PRO A 99 12.38 -1.52 5.29
CA PRO A 99 13.11 -0.60 6.14
C PRO A 99 14.46 -0.22 5.50
N VAL A 100 14.40 0.53 4.41
CA VAL A 100 15.57 0.98 3.66
C VAL A 100 15.55 2.49 3.46
N THR A 101 16.73 3.05 3.33
CA THR A 101 16.96 4.42 2.85
C THR A 101 18.04 4.43 1.78
N PHE A 102 18.14 5.52 1.05
CA PHE A 102 19.17 5.70 0.03
C PHE A 102 20.09 6.86 0.43
N THR A 103 21.36 6.55 0.61
CA THR A 103 22.40 7.52 0.96
C THR A 103 23.54 7.41 -0.03
N GLY A 104 23.87 8.53 -0.72
CA GLY A 104 24.91 8.51 -1.76
C GLY A 104 24.66 7.51 -2.90
N GLY A 105 23.39 7.29 -3.26
CA GLY A 105 23.00 6.34 -4.30
C GLY A 105 23.08 4.86 -3.90
N LYS A 106 23.39 4.56 -2.65
CA LYS A 106 23.43 3.20 -2.10
C LYS A 106 22.21 2.96 -1.21
N MET A 107 21.64 1.76 -1.32
CA MET A 107 20.61 1.28 -0.43
C MET A 107 21.23 0.88 0.91
N VAL A 108 20.67 1.41 1.99
CA VAL A 108 21.09 1.12 3.37
C VAL A 108 19.90 0.60 4.14
N MET A 109 20.05 -0.53 4.81
CA MET A 109 19.04 -1.08 5.72
C MET A 109 18.95 -0.19 6.96
N LEU A 110 17.73 0.10 7.38
CA LEU A 110 17.46 0.77 8.64
C LEU A 110 17.32 -0.28 9.76
N GLU A 111 17.82 0.04 10.92
CA GLU A 111 17.55 -0.74 12.14
C GLU A 111 16.09 -0.53 12.54
N VAL A 112 15.41 -1.62 12.86
CA VAL A 112 14.02 -1.62 13.32
C VAL A 112 13.96 -2.23 14.72
N PRO A 113 13.75 -1.43 15.75
CA PRO A 113 13.75 -1.91 17.15
C PRO A 113 12.73 -3.00 17.42
N GLU A 114 11.60 -2.98 16.71
CA GLU A 114 10.54 -3.99 16.82
C GLU A 114 10.91 -5.33 16.15
N GLY A 115 12.02 -5.40 15.43
CA GLY A 115 12.52 -6.61 14.75
C GLY A 115 12.32 -6.61 13.24
N SER A 116 11.18 -6.15 12.74
CA SER A 116 10.88 -6.04 11.31
C SER A 116 10.00 -4.84 10.99
N ALA A 117 9.94 -4.45 9.71
CA ALA A 117 9.04 -3.39 9.26
C ALA A 117 7.57 -3.73 9.58
N THR A 118 7.18 -4.99 9.45
CA THR A 118 5.81 -5.42 9.72
C THR A 118 5.48 -5.37 11.21
N GLU A 119 6.40 -5.75 12.08
CA GLU A 119 6.23 -5.59 13.54
C GLU A 119 6.18 -4.12 13.94
N HIS A 120 6.96 -3.26 13.28
CA HIS A 120 6.87 -1.81 13.45
C HIS A 120 5.47 -1.28 13.09
N VAL A 121 4.91 -1.73 11.96
CA VAL A 121 3.55 -1.42 11.55
C VAL A 121 2.54 -1.97 12.55
N ARG A 122 2.71 -3.23 13.02
CA ARG A 122 1.81 -3.86 14.01
C ARG A 122 1.71 -3.04 15.30
N ALA A 123 2.83 -2.56 15.80
CA ALA A 123 2.88 -1.77 17.03
C ALA A 123 2.07 -0.45 16.94
N ARG A 124 1.80 0.03 15.73
CA ARG A 124 1.10 1.30 15.47
C ARG A 124 -0.35 1.14 15.03
N LEU A 125 -0.74 -0.06 14.62
CA LEU A 125 -2.13 -0.36 14.26
C LEU A 125 -2.98 -0.65 15.49
N PRO A 126 -4.29 -0.32 15.46
CA PRO A 126 -5.23 -0.75 16.48
C PRO A 126 -5.32 -2.29 16.55
N GLY A 127 -5.60 -2.82 17.75
CA GLY A 127 -5.68 -4.26 17.96
C GLY A 127 -6.79 -4.99 17.19
N HIS A 128 -7.80 -4.26 16.73
CA HIS A 128 -8.91 -4.80 15.95
C HIS A 128 -8.62 -4.88 14.44
N VAL A 129 -7.47 -4.36 14.00
CA VAL A 129 -7.03 -4.40 12.60
C VAL A 129 -6.12 -5.60 12.41
N GLN A 130 -6.41 -6.41 11.40
CA GLN A 130 -5.54 -7.52 11.00
C GLN A 130 -4.36 -7.00 10.18
N LEU A 131 -3.25 -7.73 10.21
CA LEU A 131 -2.04 -7.36 9.48
C LEU A 131 -1.50 -8.56 8.72
N ALA A 132 -1.16 -8.32 7.47
CA ALA A 132 -0.38 -9.24 6.65
C ALA A 132 0.81 -8.50 6.02
N ALA A 133 1.91 -9.19 5.78
CA ALA A 133 3.02 -8.72 4.97
C ALA A 133 2.96 -9.38 3.61
N ALA A 134 3.01 -8.59 2.53
CA ALA A 134 3.08 -9.10 1.17
C ALA A 134 3.72 -8.06 0.23
N PHE A 135 4.06 -8.49 -0.99
CA PHE A 135 4.63 -7.64 -2.05
C PHE A 135 5.95 -6.95 -1.71
N LYS A 136 6.67 -7.45 -0.69
CA LYS A 136 7.95 -6.88 -0.26
C LYS A 136 9.10 -7.28 -1.19
N THR A 137 8.97 -8.41 -1.86
CA THR A 137 9.99 -8.99 -2.75
C THR A 137 9.75 -8.71 -4.23
N VAL A 138 8.57 -8.21 -4.59
CA VAL A 138 8.26 -7.87 -5.99
C VAL A 138 8.87 -6.53 -6.37
N PRO A 139 9.78 -6.48 -7.36
CA PRO A 139 10.35 -5.23 -7.81
C PRO A 139 9.30 -4.28 -8.40
N ALA A 140 9.26 -3.04 -7.91
CA ALA A 140 8.25 -2.07 -8.30
C ALA A 140 8.19 -1.79 -9.82
N HIS A 141 9.32 -1.87 -10.52
CA HIS A 141 9.36 -1.69 -11.98
C HIS A 141 8.65 -2.82 -12.73
N LEU A 142 8.66 -4.04 -12.21
CA LEU A 142 7.94 -5.17 -12.82
C LEU A 142 6.41 -5.05 -12.60
N LEU A 143 5.99 -4.47 -11.48
CA LEU A 143 4.57 -4.19 -11.24
C LEU A 143 4.00 -3.22 -12.29
N GLY A 144 4.78 -2.23 -12.70
CA GLY A 144 4.38 -1.22 -13.69
C GLY A 144 4.32 -1.72 -15.13
N SER A 145 4.83 -2.91 -15.44
CA SER A 145 4.73 -3.53 -16.75
C SER A 145 3.33 -4.11 -16.92
N SER A 146 2.40 -3.29 -17.41
CA SER A 146 1.00 -3.69 -17.60
C SER A 146 0.85 -4.69 -18.73
N GLY A 147 0.13 -5.78 -18.50
CA GLY A 147 -0.30 -6.76 -19.51
C GLY A 147 0.38 -8.12 -19.44
N GLU A 148 1.58 -8.21 -18.89
CA GLU A 148 2.26 -9.50 -18.72
C GLU A 148 2.05 -10.05 -17.30
N PRO A 149 1.77 -11.36 -17.14
CA PRO A 149 1.81 -12.01 -15.84
C PRO A 149 3.18 -11.82 -15.18
N LEU A 150 3.19 -11.68 -13.84
CA LEU A 150 4.44 -11.69 -13.10
C LEU A 150 4.92 -13.14 -12.97
N ASP A 151 6.12 -13.42 -13.47
CA ASP A 151 6.80 -14.69 -13.23
C ASP A 151 7.65 -14.56 -11.96
N CYS A 152 6.99 -14.61 -10.81
CA CYS A 152 7.64 -14.53 -9.51
C CYS A 152 6.76 -15.19 -8.44
N ASP A 153 7.42 -15.74 -7.42
CA ASP A 153 6.77 -16.17 -6.20
C ASP A 153 6.61 -14.99 -5.25
N GLU A 154 5.49 -14.94 -4.55
CA GLU A 154 5.22 -13.94 -3.53
C GLU A 154 4.95 -14.62 -2.18
N PHE A 155 5.58 -14.11 -1.15
CA PHE A 155 5.39 -14.59 0.21
C PHE A 155 4.38 -13.72 0.95
N VAL A 156 3.34 -14.36 1.46
CA VAL A 156 2.36 -13.71 2.34
C VAL A 156 2.56 -14.26 3.76
N CYS A 157 2.79 -13.36 4.70
CA CYS A 157 2.91 -13.69 6.12
C CYS A 157 1.82 -12.96 6.90
N ALA A 158 1.07 -13.69 7.72
CA ALA A 158 0.03 -13.16 8.59
C ALA A 158 -0.03 -13.98 9.89
N ASP A 159 -0.60 -13.37 10.95
CA ASP A 159 -0.79 -14.04 12.25
C ASP A 159 -2.09 -14.84 12.33
N SER A 160 -2.94 -14.76 11.32
CA SER A 160 -4.22 -15.47 11.21
C SER A 160 -4.39 -16.08 9.83
N ASP A 161 -5.13 -17.18 9.76
CA ASP A 161 -5.53 -17.83 8.52
C ASP A 161 -6.51 -16.99 7.69
#